data_43420248d0792d313a84b5aaea0979bf
#
_entry.id   43420248d0792d313a84b5aaea0979bf
#
_cell.length_a   1.000
_cell.length_b   1.000
_cell.length_c   1.000
_cell.angle_alpha   90.00
_cell.angle_beta   90.00
_cell.angle_gamma   90.00
#
_symmetry.space_group_name_H-M   'P 1'
#
loop_
_entity.id
_entity.type
_entity.pdbx_description
1 polymer ?
#
loop_
_entity_poly.entity_id
_entity_poly.type
_entity_poly.pdbx_seq_one_letter_code
_entity_poly.pdbx_strand_id
1 'polypeptide(L)'
;MRLINRNTHDTPAKRESSPRPTTTVWPLGATVAPTPAILGNEKGMALIMALILGLIGMLMIASLLYMAGTGIWTGGSKKRYQTALQASYGDINFFAKEIIQNGMSGTTLSSMGTYNGIFTPVISDANFTKKLTTRGNVSDGVYPADNPDATLTLAFTAPTPNITVNSAILSTTIGNSGTSSNVLVGGGVVNNASGTVTPQPIPYLFKIGIQGQSSLNPLENARLSGIYAY
;
A
#
# COMPACT_ATOMS: atom_id res chain seq x y z
N MET A 1 -9.27 34.89 9.70
CA MET A 1 -9.90 35.35 10.94
C MET A 1 -11.41 35.24 10.78
N ARG A 2 -12.02 34.20 11.26
CA ARG A 2 -13.48 34.01 11.26
C ARG A 2 -13.84 33.11 12.45
N LEU A 3 -14.48 33.73 13.42
CA LEU A 3 -14.90 33.17 14.70
C LEU A 3 -16.08 32.24 14.50
N ILE A 4 -16.00 31.03 15.04
CA ILE A 4 -17.11 30.09 15.12
C ILE A 4 -17.81 30.30 16.47
N ASN A 5 -19.04 30.68 16.39
CA ASN A 5 -19.96 30.93 17.51
C ASN A 5 -20.50 29.57 17.99
N ARG A 6 -20.26 29.22 19.25
CA ARG A 6 -20.89 28.11 19.95
C ARG A 6 -22.14 28.63 20.66
N ASN A 7 -23.29 28.21 20.20
CA ASN A 7 -24.53 28.35 20.95
C ASN A 7 -24.81 27.01 21.66
N THR A 8 -24.60 27.01 22.96
CA THR A 8 -25.11 26.02 23.90
C THR A 8 -26.50 26.45 24.36
N HIS A 9 -27.52 25.72 23.92
CA HIS A 9 -28.87 25.86 24.44
C HIS A 9 -29.03 24.87 25.61
N ASP A 10 -28.92 25.38 26.82
CA ASP A 10 -29.38 24.76 28.07
C ASP A 10 -30.89 24.76 28.10
N THR A 11 -31.52 23.61 28.14
CA THR A 11 -32.94 23.42 28.40
C THR A 11 -33.09 22.86 29.82
N PRO A 12 -33.79 23.52 30.75
CA PRO A 12 -33.96 23.00 32.08
C PRO A 12 -34.97 21.84 32.11
N ALA A 13 -34.56 20.78 32.77
CA ALA A 13 -35.36 19.60 33.01
C ALA A 13 -36.61 19.93 33.88
N LYS A 14 -37.76 19.68 33.32
CA LYS A 14 -39.08 19.80 33.99
C LYS A 14 -39.23 18.61 34.94
N ARG A 15 -39.23 18.88 36.22
CA ARG A 15 -39.44 17.93 37.32
C ARG A 15 -40.89 17.52 37.32
N GLU A 16 -41.21 16.37 36.81
CA GLU A 16 -42.53 15.73 36.97
C GLU A 16 -42.68 15.13 38.37
N SER A 17 -43.72 15.61 39.04
CA SER A 17 -44.13 15.15 40.35
C SER A 17 -44.74 13.74 40.26
N SER A 18 -44.13 12.81 40.99
CA SER A 18 -44.62 11.46 41.16
C SER A 18 -45.98 11.45 41.86
N PRO A 19 -47.00 10.78 41.30
CA PRO A 19 -48.24 10.55 42.00
C PRO A 19 -48.08 9.51 43.13
N ARG A 20 -48.65 9.82 44.31
CA ARG A 20 -48.68 8.96 45.47
C ARG A 20 -49.40 7.63 45.13
N PRO A 21 -48.95 6.50 45.67
CA PRO A 21 -49.66 5.24 45.51
C PRO A 21 -50.93 5.26 46.34
N THR A 22 -52.07 5.15 45.69
CA THR A 22 -53.35 4.89 46.33
C THR A 22 -53.34 3.44 46.82
N THR A 23 -53.50 3.29 48.11
CA THR A 23 -53.64 2.00 48.80
C THR A 23 -54.96 1.33 48.35
N THR A 24 -54.87 0.42 47.40
CA THR A 24 -56.00 -0.38 46.97
C THR A 24 -56.17 -1.53 47.97
N VAL A 25 -57.19 -1.45 48.82
CA VAL A 25 -57.59 -2.52 49.70
C VAL A 25 -58.19 -3.65 48.84
N TRP A 26 -57.49 -4.77 48.78
CA TRP A 26 -57.98 -5.98 48.11
C TRP A 26 -59.02 -6.68 48.99
N PRO A 27 -60.18 -7.05 48.45
CA PRO A 27 -61.13 -7.86 49.24
C PRO A 27 -60.58 -9.28 49.49
N LEU A 28 -60.46 -9.62 50.75
CA LEU A 28 -60.20 -11.02 51.18
C LEU A 28 -61.34 -11.88 50.67
N GLY A 29 -61.10 -12.75 49.71
CA GLY A 29 -62.08 -13.72 49.27
C GLY A 29 -62.02 -14.17 47.85
N ALA A 30 -61.00 -13.79 47.07
CA ALA A 30 -60.82 -14.34 45.71
C ALA A 30 -60.22 -15.77 45.87
N THR A 31 -61.05 -16.78 45.68
CA THR A 31 -60.60 -18.17 45.46
C THR A 31 -59.71 -18.15 44.24
N VAL A 32 -58.40 -18.32 44.48
CA VAL A 32 -57.40 -18.48 43.44
C VAL A 32 -57.77 -19.72 42.62
N ALA A 33 -58.36 -19.56 41.48
CA ALA A 33 -58.54 -20.65 40.54
C ALA A 33 -57.19 -21.32 40.32
N PRO A 34 -57.11 -22.67 40.37
CA PRO A 34 -55.84 -23.34 40.10
C PRO A 34 -55.39 -22.96 38.71
N THR A 35 -54.32 -22.21 38.63
CA THR A 35 -53.63 -21.96 37.35
C THR A 35 -53.33 -23.31 36.72
N PRO A 36 -53.80 -23.59 35.48
CA PRO A 36 -53.49 -24.85 34.85
C PRO A 36 -52.00 -25.05 34.87
N ALA A 37 -51.56 -26.15 35.44
CA ALA A 37 -50.16 -26.53 35.49
C ALA A 37 -49.68 -26.81 34.04
N ILE A 38 -49.36 -25.75 33.31
CA ILE A 38 -48.74 -25.80 31.97
C ILE A 38 -47.27 -26.32 32.11
N LEU A 39 -46.77 -26.45 33.31
CA LEU A 39 -45.43 -26.96 33.65
C LEU A 39 -45.29 -28.47 33.67
N GLY A 40 -46.32 -29.23 33.31
CA GLY A 40 -46.30 -30.70 33.38
C GLY A 40 -45.54 -31.44 32.28
N ASN A 41 -44.96 -30.77 31.31
CA ASN A 41 -44.21 -31.45 30.24
C ASN A 41 -42.71 -31.13 30.32
N GLU A 42 -42.04 -31.57 31.38
CA GLU A 42 -40.58 -31.40 31.56
C GLU A 42 -39.77 -31.95 30.38
N LYS A 43 -40.27 -32.99 29.70
CA LYS A 43 -39.63 -33.56 28.49
C LYS A 43 -39.65 -32.60 27.32
N GLY A 44 -40.72 -31.80 27.16
CA GLY A 44 -40.81 -30.79 26.11
C GLY A 44 -39.87 -29.60 26.38
N MET A 45 -39.75 -29.20 27.66
CA MET A 45 -38.86 -28.09 28.05
C MET A 45 -37.38 -28.47 27.88
N ALA A 46 -37.01 -29.71 28.24
CA ALA A 46 -35.64 -30.20 28.00
C ALA A 46 -35.26 -30.25 26.54
N LEU A 47 -36.20 -30.60 25.63
CA LEU A 47 -35.97 -30.58 24.18
C LEU A 47 -35.70 -29.17 23.66
N ILE A 48 -36.50 -28.19 24.11
CA ILE A 48 -36.33 -26.77 23.70
C ILE A 48 -34.98 -26.21 24.17
N MET A 49 -34.63 -26.52 25.46
CA MET A 49 -33.33 -26.11 26.02
C MET A 49 -32.15 -26.74 25.26
N ALA A 50 -32.24 -28.02 24.92
CA ALA A 50 -31.20 -28.68 24.12
C ALA A 50 -31.07 -28.08 22.71
N LEU A 51 -32.20 -27.71 22.08
CA LEU A 51 -32.19 -27.08 20.77
C LEU A 51 -31.58 -25.68 20.81
N ILE A 52 -31.92 -24.88 21.85
CA ILE A 52 -31.35 -23.54 22.02
C ILE A 52 -29.84 -23.64 22.30
N LEU A 53 -29.40 -24.54 23.17
CA LEU A 53 -27.97 -24.75 23.45
C LEU A 53 -27.22 -25.23 22.19
N GLY A 54 -27.84 -26.14 21.41
CA GLY A 54 -27.31 -26.59 20.14
C GLY A 54 -27.16 -25.46 19.13
N LEU A 55 -28.18 -24.58 19.03
CA LEU A 55 -28.15 -23.41 18.15
C LEU A 55 -27.03 -22.44 18.56
N ILE A 56 -26.90 -22.14 19.85
CA ILE A 56 -25.84 -21.26 20.38
C ILE A 56 -24.45 -21.86 20.06
N GLY A 57 -24.29 -23.17 20.30
CA GLY A 57 -23.05 -23.89 19.99
C GLY A 57 -22.69 -23.79 18.50
N MET A 58 -23.67 -23.97 17.61
CA MET A 58 -23.47 -23.87 16.18
C MET A 58 -23.09 -22.43 15.73
N LEU A 59 -23.72 -21.42 16.34
CA LEU A 59 -23.37 -20.01 16.07
C LEU A 59 -21.93 -19.67 16.53
N MET A 60 -21.50 -20.19 17.68
CA MET A 60 -20.13 -20.02 18.15
C MET A 60 -19.12 -20.66 17.19
N ILE A 61 -19.37 -21.89 16.74
CA ILE A 61 -18.51 -22.59 15.78
C ILE A 61 -18.46 -21.81 14.45
N ALA A 62 -19.60 -21.37 13.93
CA ALA A 62 -19.66 -20.58 12.70
C ALA A 62 -18.86 -19.27 12.81
N SER A 63 -18.96 -18.59 13.95
CA SER A 63 -18.20 -17.37 14.24
C SER A 63 -16.68 -17.61 14.24
N LEU A 64 -16.24 -18.69 14.87
CA LEU A 64 -14.81 -19.06 14.91
C LEU A 64 -14.28 -19.43 13.52
N LEU A 65 -15.06 -20.19 12.74
CA LEU A 65 -14.69 -20.52 11.35
C LEU A 65 -14.59 -19.26 10.46
N TYR A 66 -15.50 -18.31 10.63
CA TYR A 66 -15.47 -17.04 9.92
C TYR A 66 -14.21 -16.23 10.30
N MET A 67 -13.89 -16.12 11.60
CA MET A 67 -12.66 -15.45 12.05
C MET A 67 -11.40 -16.13 11.51
N ALA A 68 -11.35 -17.47 11.55
CA ALA A 68 -10.21 -18.20 10.99
C ALA A 68 -10.05 -17.97 9.47
N GLY A 69 -11.15 -17.99 8.73
CA GLY A 69 -11.15 -17.74 7.29
C GLY A 69 -10.67 -16.35 6.94
N THR A 70 -11.15 -15.31 7.62
CA THR A 70 -10.70 -13.93 7.41
C THR A 70 -9.24 -13.74 7.79
N GLY A 71 -8.77 -14.40 8.86
CA GLY A 71 -7.38 -14.40 9.28
C GLY A 71 -6.44 -14.98 8.22
N ILE A 72 -6.79 -16.12 7.65
CA ILE A 72 -6.02 -16.78 6.57
C ILE A 72 -5.97 -15.89 5.33
N TRP A 73 -7.12 -15.34 4.93
CA TRP A 73 -7.19 -14.46 3.75
C TRP A 73 -6.34 -13.20 3.92
N THR A 74 -6.46 -12.52 5.06
CA THR A 74 -5.67 -11.31 5.38
C THR A 74 -4.17 -11.62 5.47
N GLY A 75 -3.81 -12.74 6.11
CA GLY A 75 -2.41 -13.19 6.20
C GLY A 75 -1.81 -13.49 4.83
N GLY A 76 -2.57 -14.14 3.96
CA GLY A 76 -2.16 -14.44 2.58
C GLY A 76 -1.93 -13.18 1.75
N SER A 77 -2.84 -12.23 1.81
CA SER A 77 -2.73 -10.94 1.13
C SER A 77 -1.52 -10.14 1.62
N LYS A 78 -1.31 -10.06 2.94
CA LYS A 78 -0.14 -9.42 3.53
C LYS A 78 1.17 -10.04 3.05
N LYS A 79 1.27 -11.37 3.02
CA LYS A 79 2.46 -12.07 2.54
C LYS A 79 2.75 -11.73 1.09
N ARG A 80 1.74 -11.72 0.21
CA ARG A 80 1.89 -11.39 -1.21
C ARG A 80 2.34 -9.95 -1.40
N TYR A 81 1.74 -9.00 -0.68
CA TYR A 81 2.19 -7.61 -0.68
C TYR A 81 3.66 -7.48 -0.23
N GLN A 82 4.07 -8.16 0.84
CA GLN A 82 5.45 -8.15 1.30
C GLN A 82 6.42 -8.72 0.25
N THR A 83 6.03 -9.78 -0.45
CA THR A 83 6.86 -10.34 -1.53
C THR A 83 6.99 -9.36 -2.69
N ALA A 84 5.91 -8.72 -3.13
CA ALA A 84 5.95 -7.67 -4.16
C ALA A 84 6.81 -6.47 -3.73
N LEU A 85 6.72 -6.08 -2.46
CA LEU A 85 7.53 -5.01 -1.88
C LEU A 85 9.02 -5.36 -1.86
N GLN A 86 9.39 -6.57 -1.44
CA GLN A 86 10.78 -7.04 -1.45
C GLN A 86 11.34 -7.13 -2.88
N ALA A 87 10.55 -7.61 -3.84
CA ALA A 87 10.91 -7.61 -5.24
C ALA A 87 11.18 -6.19 -5.75
N SER A 88 10.34 -5.23 -5.39
CA SER A 88 10.50 -3.82 -5.74
C SER A 88 11.76 -3.20 -5.10
N TYR A 89 12.12 -3.57 -3.87
CA TYR A 89 13.38 -3.15 -3.25
C TYR A 89 14.61 -3.77 -3.95
N GLY A 90 14.52 -5.01 -4.39
CA GLY A 90 15.57 -5.64 -5.20
C GLY A 90 15.77 -4.91 -6.52
N ASP A 91 14.68 -4.60 -7.19
CA ASP A 91 14.69 -3.96 -8.49
C ASP A 91 15.20 -2.50 -8.44
N ILE A 92 14.91 -1.72 -7.38
CA ILE A 92 15.44 -0.34 -7.28
C ILE A 92 16.96 -0.33 -7.24
N ASN A 93 17.56 -1.29 -6.54
CA ASN A 93 19.02 -1.43 -6.50
C ASN A 93 19.58 -1.88 -7.85
N PHE A 94 18.93 -2.83 -8.50
CA PHE A 94 19.31 -3.32 -9.82
C PHE A 94 19.19 -2.20 -10.87
N PHE A 95 18.05 -1.53 -10.91
CA PHE A 95 17.80 -0.45 -11.87
C PHE A 95 18.77 0.71 -11.69
N ALA A 96 19.04 1.11 -10.45
CA ALA A 96 19.96 2.21 -10.15
C ALA A 96 21.41 1.86 -10.51
N LYS A 97 21.91 0.71 -10.06
CA LYS A 97 23.33 0.35 -10.17
C LYS A 97 23.71 -0.29 -11.50
N GLU A 98 22.80 -1.07 -12.09
CA GLU A 98 23.09 -1.76 -13.34
C GLU A 98 22.54 -0.98 -14.53
N ILE A 99 21.28 -0.57 -14.48
CA ILE A 99 20.64 0.02 -15.66
C ILE A 99 21.04 1.48 -15.84
N ILE A 100 20.89 2.33 -14.82
CA ILE A 100 21.23 3.74 -14.93
C ILE A 100 22.75 3.92 -15.07
N GLN A 101 23.55 3.21 -14.29
CA GLN A 101 25.00 3.34 -14.33
C GLN A 101 25.57 2.92 -15.68
N ASN A 102 25.13 1.80 -16.24
CA ASN A 102 25.54 1.34 -17.56
C ASN A 102 25.02 2.27 -18.68
N GLY A 103 23.78 2.76 -18.54
CA GLY A 103 23.22 3.73 -19.47
C GLY A 103 24.00 5.06 -19.49
N MET A 104 24.44 5.55 -18.34
CA MET A 104 25.30 6.73 -18.24
C MET A 104 26.71 6.50 -18.83
N SER A 105 27.18 5.23 -18.80
CA SER A 105 28.44 4.82 -19.45
C SER A 105 28.30 4.64 -20.96
N GLY A 106 27.12 4.87 -21.54
CA GLY A 106 26.86 4.78 -22.98
C GLY A 106 26.38 3.40 -23.47
N THR A 107 26.07 2.46 -22.55
CA THR A 107 25.51 1.16 -22.90
C THR A 107 24.02 1.33 -23.24
N THR A 108 23.56 0.71 -24.32
CA THR A 108 22.15 0.79 -24.74
C THR A 108 21.28 -0.12 -23.87
N LEU A 109 20.03 0.29 -23.65
CA LEU A 109 19.07 -0.48 -22.82
C LEU A 109 18.80 -1.86 -23.43
N SER A 110 18.73 -1.96 -24.75
CA SER A 110 18.53 -3.22 -25.49
C SER A 110 19.69 -4.20 -25.32
N SER A 111 20.93 -3.69 -25.21
CA SER A 111 22.11 -4.55 -24.97
C SER A 111 22.15 -5.11 -23.53
N MET A 112 21.49 -4.45 -22.59
CA MET A 112 21.34 -4.91 -21.21
C MET A 112 20.27 -6.03 -21.07
N GLY A 113 19.49 -6.30 -22.12
CA GLY A 113 18.43 -7.34 -22.15
C GLY A 113 18.93 -8.79 -22.01
N THR A 114 20.24 -8.99 -21.83
CA THR A 114 20.85 -10.32 -21.68
C THR A 114 20.82 -10.90 -20.25
N TYR A 115 20.13 -10.26 -19.31
CA TYR A 115 19.98 -10.82 -17.95
C TYR A 115 18.99 -12.00 -17.93
N ASN A 116 19.34 -13.09 -18.62
CA ASN A 116 18.66 -14.40 -18.61
C ASN A 116 17.13 -14.37 -18.80
N GLY A 117 16.59 -13.44 -19.59
CA GLY A 117 15.14 -13.33 -19.81
C GLY A 117 14.35 -12.79 -18.60
N ILE A 118 15.03 -12.38 -17.53
CA ILE A 118 14.40 -11.78 -16.34
C ILE A 118 14.11 -10.31 -16.60
N PHE A 119 15.01 -9.61 -17.30
CA PHE A 119 14.89 -8.20 -17.64
C PHE A 119 14.39 -8.03 -19.08
N THR A 120 13.41 -7.16 -19.28
CA THR A 120 12.85 -6.80 -20.57
C THR A 120 12.82 -5.29 -20.73
N PRO A 121 13.61 -4.70 -21.65
CA PRO A 121 13.49 -3.29 -21.98
C PRO A 121 12.16 -3.03 -22.69
N VAL A 122 11.47 -1.95 -22.31
CA VAL A 122 10.16 -1.60 -22.86
C VAL A 122 10.26 -0.37 -23.76
N ILE A 123 11.01 0.64 -23.33
CA ILE A 123 11.23 1.83 -24.16
C ILE A 123 12.42 1.64 -25.10
N SER A 124 12.45 2.45 -26.18
CA SER A 124 13.57 2.47 -27.10
C SER A 124 14.84 3.08 -26.46
N ASP A 125 16.01 2.64 -26.93
CA ASP A 125 17.31 3.14 -26.46
C ASP A 125 17.43 4.66 -26.56
N ALA A 126 16.91 5.26 -27.65
CA ALA A 126 16.92 6.71 -27.85
C ALA A 126 16.11 7.44 -26.76
N ASN A 127 14.93 6.91 -26.40
CA ASN A 127 14.10 7.48 -25.35
C ASN A 127 14.71 7.29 -23.97
N PHE A 128 15.36 6.15 -23.73
CA PHE A 128 16.08 5.91 -22.49
C PHE A 128 17.24 6.90 -22.33
N THR A 129 18.08 7.04 -23.34
CA THR A 129 19.18 8.02 -23.34
C THR A 129 18.66 9.44 -23.14
N LYS A 130 17.53 9.80 -23.79
CA LYS A 130 16.88 11.09 -23.57
C LYS A 130 16.46 11.29 -22.11
N LYS A 131 15.89 10.27 -21.46
CA LYS A 131 15.54 10.32 -20.04
C LYS A 131 16.74 10.50 -19.13
N LEU A 132 17.89 9.91 -19.47
CA LEU A 132 19.13 10.07 -18.71
C LEU A 132 19.76 11.46 -18.87
N THR A 133 19.63 12.09 -20.05
CA THR A 133 20.34 13.32 -20.39
C THR A 133 19.48 14.58 -20.39
N THR A 134 18.16 14.46 -20.36
CA THR A 134 17.24 15.60 -20.39
C THR A 134 16.75 15.94 -18.99
N ARG A 135 16.88 17.22 -18.62
CA ARG A 135 16.38 17.74 -17.34
C ARG A 135 14.86 17.80 -17.31
N GLY A 136 14.26 17.41 -16.19
CA GLY A 136 12.84 17.59 -15.91
C GLY A 136 12.08 16.30 -15.71
N ASN A 137 10.76 16.39 -15.71
CA ASN A 137 9.87 15.23 -15.67
C ASN A 137 9.88 14.59 -17.06
N VAL A 138 10.45 13.41 -17.14
CA VAL A 138 10.54 12.63 -18.38
C VAL A 138 9.49 11.54 -18.49
N SER A 139 8.66 11.45 -17.45
CA SER A 139 7.47 10.62 -17.39
C SER A 139 6.31 11.50 -16.93
N ASP A 140 5.15 11.37 -17.51
CA ASP A 140 3.96 12.22 -17.30
C ASP A 140 3.32 12.05 -15.90
N GLY A 141 4.12 11.71 -14.90
CA GLY A 141 3.64 11.48 -13.51
C GLY A 141 2.86 10.19 -13.33
N VAL A 142 2.73 9.40 -14.39
CA VAL A 142 2.05 8.11 -14.38
C VAL A 142 2.97 7.08 -13.73
N TYR A 143 2.40 6.24 -12.89
CA TYR A 143 3.15 5.17 -12.24
C TYR A 143 3.75 4.20 -13.28
N PRO A 144 4.90 3.55 -12.96
CA PRO A 144 5.62 2.67 -13.90
C PRO A 144 4.80 1.55 -14.52
N ALA A 145 3.68 1.14 -13.91
CA ALA A 145 2.83 0.09 -14.44
C ALA A 145 2.21 0.45 -15.80
N ASP A 146 1.92 1.74 -16.02
CA ASP A 146 1.24 2.20 -17.23
C ASP A 146 2.24 2.51 -18.36
N ASN A 147 3.47 2.91 -18.00
CA ASN A 147 4.51 3.24 -18.97
C ASN A 147 5.93 2.95 -18.41
N PRO A 148 6.29 1.66 -18.28
CA PRO A 148 7.58 1.27 -17.74
C PRO A 148 8.71 1.56 -18.76
N ASP A 149 9.89 1.87 -18.24
CA ASP A 149 11.11 1.89 -19.05
C ASP A 149 11.65 0.47 -19.22
N ALA A 150 11.53 -0.30 -18.17
CA ALA A 150 11.92 -1.70 -18.15
C ALA A 150 11.01 -2.51 -17.23
N THR A 151 10.95 -3.79 -17.50
CA THR A 151 10.18 -4.77 -16.72
C THR A 151 11.10 -5.89 -16.27
N LEU A 152 11.08 -6.16 -14.97
CA LEU A 152 11.76 -7.31 -14.37
C LEU A 152 10.73 -8.38 -14.01
N THR A 153 10.88 -9.60 -14.55
CA THR A 153 9.98 -10.71 -14.26
C THR A 153 10.67 -11.75 -13.41
N LEU A 154 10.21 -11.90 -12.17
CA LEU A 154 10.68 -12.92 -11.25
C LEU A 154 9.77 -14.14 -11.35
N ALA A 155 10.30 -15.21 -11.93
CA ALA A 155 9.59 -16.48 -12.07
C ALA A 155 9.78 -17.32 -10.80
N PHE A 156 8.67 -17.82 -10.25
CA PHE A 156 8.67 -18.73 -9.11
C PHE A 156 8.05 -20.07 -9.53
N THR A 157 8.44 -21.12 -8.81
CA THR A 157 7.84 -22.45 -9.02
C THR A 157 6.41 -22.47 -8.49
N ALA A 158 5.48 -23.03 -9.27
CA ALA A 158 4.10 -23.22 -8.82
C ALA A 158 4.04 -23.90 -7.44
N PRO A 159 3.10 -23.49 -6.55
CA PRO A 159 1.95 -22.63 -6.79
C PRO A 159 2.19 -21.13 -6.58
N THR A 160 3.44 -20.69 -6.41
CA THR A 160 3.75 -19.27 -6.16
C THR A 160 3.60 -18.49 -7.47
N PRO A 161 2.83 -17.39 -7.50
CA PRO A 161 2.68 -16.56 -8.69
C PRO A 161 3.97 -15.83 -9.03
N ASN A 162 4.23 -15.61 -10.31
CA ASN A 162 5.31 -14.76 -10.76
C ASN A 162 5.05 -13.31 -10.31
N ILE A 163 6.13 -12.58 -10.09
CA ILE A 163 6.06 -11.15 -9.77
C ILE A 163 6.70 -10.38 -10.92
N THR A 164 5.95 -9.41 -11.42
CA THR A 164 6.42 -8.48 -12.43
C THR A 164 6.70 -7.16 -11.73
N VAL A 165 7.89 -6.61 -11.93
CA VAL A 165 8.31 -5.33 -11.40
C VAL A 165 8.55 -4.38 -12.57
N ASN A 166 7.80 -3.30 -12.60
CA ASN A 166 7.89 -2.26 -13.62
C ASN A 166 8.68 -1.08 -13.05
N SER A 167 9.69 -0.62 -13.79
CA SER A 167 10.61 0.44 -13.39
C SER A 167 10.62 1.56 -14.41
N ALA A 168 10.66 2.80 -13.95
CA ALA A 168 10.77 3.97 -14.82
C ALA A 168 11.55 5.11 -14.16
N ILE A 169 12.29 5.87 -14.96
CA ILE A 169 12.84 7.16 -14.58
C ILE A 169 11.72 8.19 -14.66
N LEU A 170 11.35 8.76 -13.52
CA LEU A 170 10.27 9.75 -13.41
C LEU A 170 10.77 11.18 -13.66
N SER A 171 11.96 11.50 -13.18
CA SER A 171 12.58 12.80 -13.43
C SER A 171 14.09 12.72 -13.32
N THR A 172 14.77 13.58 -14.05
CA THR A 172 16.22 13.69 -14.07
C THR A 172 16.64 15.12 -13.77
N THR A 173 17.57 15.27 -12.83
CA THR A 173 18.28 16.54 -12.58
C THR A 173 19.71 16.39 -13.07
N ILE A 174 20.09 17.19 -14.04
CA ILE A 174 21.40 17.13 -14.67
C ILE A 174 22.46 17.67 -13.71
N GLY A 175 23.49 16.87 -13.50
CA GLY A 175 24.70 17.25 -12.79
C GLY A 175 25.84 17.58 -13.75
N ASN A 176 27.05 17.67 -13.21
CA ASN A 176 28.29 17.82 -13.98
C ASN A 176 29.32 16.72 -13.65
N SER A 177 28.88 15.65 -13.01
CA SER A 177 29.75 14.53 -12.57
C SER A 177 30.15 13.57 -13.69
N GLY A 178 29.73 13.82 -14.91
CA GLY A 178 30.17 13.05 -16.07
C GLY A 178 31.60 13.38 -16.48
N THR A 179 32.25 12.43 -17.14
CA THR A 179 33.63 12.54 -17.66
C THR A 179 33.84 13.60 -18.75
N SER A 180 32.79 14.29 -19.18
CA SER A 180 32.92 15.40 -20.09
C SER A 180 33.47 16.60 -19.35
N SER A 181 34.68 16.97 -19.68
CA SER A 181 35.40 18.18 -19.31
C SER A 181 34.63 19.45 -19.70
N ASN A 182 33.46 19.66 -19.15
CA ASN A 182 32.77 20.94 -19.22
C ASN A 182 33.47 21.88 -18.24
N VAL A 183 34.63 22.36 -18.69
CA VAL A 183 35.27 23.52 -18.10
C VAL A 183 34.27 24.67 -18.24
N LEU A 184 33.68 25.08 -17.12
CA LEU A 184 32.96 26.34 -17.05
C LEU A 184 33.97 27.47 -17.31
N VAL A 185 34.10 27.87 -18.57
CA VAL A 185 34.81 29.10 -18.94
C VAL A 185 33.91 30.25 -18.54
N GLY A 186 33.86 30.53 -17.24
CA GLY A 186 33.21 31.72 -16.72
C GLY A 186 34.14 32.91 -16.89
N GLY A 187 33.77 33.89 -17.71
CA GLY A 187 34.45 35.18 -17.72
C GLY A 187 34.33 35.83 -16.34
N GLY A 188 35.43 35.84 -15.57
CA GLY A 188 35.47 36.43 -14.23
C GLY A 188 36.14 35.54 -13.18
N VAL A 189 36.87 34.54 -13.59
CA VAL A 189 37.55 33.61 -12.70
C VAL A 189 38.77 34.24 -12.07
N VAL A 190 38.88 34.13 -10.75
CA VAL A 190 40.12 34.41 -10.00
C VAL A 190 41.20 33.46 -10.53
N ASN A 191 42.21 34.06 -11.16
CA ASN A 191 43.33 33.31 -11.72
C ASN A 191 44.10 32.63 -10.59
N ASN A 192 43.83 31.36 -10.38
CA ASN A 192 44.70 30.55 -9.50
C ASN A 192 45.97 30.21 -10.32
N ALA A 193 47.12 30.07 -9.67
CA ALA A 193 48.43 29.93 -10.28
C ALA A 193 48.55 28.79 -11.33
N SER A 194 47.58 27.92 -11.46
CA SER A 194 47.48 26.88 -12.50
C SER A 194 46.48 27.18 -13.62
N GLY A 195 45.74 28.30 -13.58
CA GLY A 195 44.82 28.73 -14.65
C GLY A 195 43.57 27.89 -14.87
N THR A 196 43.39 26.82 -14.16
CA THR A 196 42.22 25.93 -14.28
C THR A 196 41.42 25.87 -12.99
N VAL A 197 40.17 26.32 -13.03
CA VAL A 197 39.22 26.11 -11.94
C VAL A 197 38.45 24.85 -12.25
N THR A 198 38.64 23.82 -11.45
CA THR A 198 37.80 22.61 -11.50
C THR A 198 36.46 22.92 -10.88
N PRO A 199 35.34 22.82 -11.61
CA PRO A 199 34.02 23.00 -11.02
C PRO A 199 33.77 21.91 -9.98
N GLN A 200 33.06 22.28 -8.92
CA GLN A 200 32.66 21.31 -7.91
C GLN A 200 31.77 20.24 -8.57
N PRO A 201 32.01 18.95 -8.30
CA PRO A 201 31.21 17.87 -8.85
C PRO A 201 29.77 17.95 -8.31
N ILE A 202 28.84 18.12 -9.22
CA ILE A 202 27.41 18.07 -8.92
C ILE A 202 26.88 16.75 -9.47
N PRO A 203 26.28 15.86 -8.65
CA PRO A 203 25.79 14.58 -9.14
C PRO A 203 24.57 14.74 -10.02
N TYR A 204 24.39 13.82 -10.95
CA TYR A 204 23.11 13.60 -11.60
C TYR A 204 22.16 12.96 -10.60
N LEU A 205 20.92 13.46 -10.50
CA LEU A 205 19.92 12.90 -9.63
C LEU A 205 18.78 12.33 -10.47
N PHE A 206 18.53 11.04 -10.29
CA PHE A 206 17.45 10.32 -10.94
C PHE A 206 16.37 9.96 -9.94
N LYS A 207 15.14 10.44 -10.16
CA LYS A 207 13.98 9.96 -9.42
C LYS A 207 13.44 8.73 -10.13
N ILE A 208 13.49 7.61 -9.47
CA ILE A 208 13.07 6.30 -9.98
C ILE A 208 11.73 5.96 -9.35
N GLY A 209 10.78 5.52 -10.17
CA GLY A 209 9.54 4.90 -9.71
C GLY A 209 9.56 3.41 -10.02
N ILE A 210 9.07 2.61 -9.08
CA ILE A 210 9.01 1.15 -9.21
C ILE A 210 7.67 0.66 -8.73
N GLN A 211 7.10 -0.30 -9.45
CA GLN A 211 5.86 -0.96 -9.08
C GLN A 211 5.99 -2.46 -9.27
N GLY A 212 6.03 -3.20 -8.16
CA GLY A 212 5.95 -4.66 -8.15
C GLY A 212 4.50 -5.12 -8.04
N GLN A 213 4.12 -6.08 -8.85
CA GLN A 213 2.76 -6.64 -8.85
C GLN A 213 2.77 -8.15 -9.08
N SER A 214 1.77 -8.82 -8.53
CA SER A 214 1.56 -10.25 -8.77
C SER A 214 0.95 -10.48 -10.16
N SER A 215 1.42 -11.49 -10.88
CA SER A 215 0.85 -11.88 -12.19
C SER A 215 -0.59 -12.39 -12.10
N LEU A 216 -0.99 -12.96 -10.95
CA LEU A 216 -2.34 -13.49 -10.75
C LEU A 216 -3.34 -12.41 -10.31
N ASN A 217 -2.88 -11.42 -9.57
CA ASN A 217 -3.74 -10.35 -9.07
C ASN A 217 -3.01 -9.01 -9.10
N PRO A 218 -3.19 -8.21 -10.15
CA PRO A 218 -2.56 -6.90 -10.29
C PRO A 218 -2.95 -5.88 -9.21
N LEU A 219 -4.06 -6.11 -8.49
CA LEU A 219 -4.47 -5.26 -7.36
C LEU A 219 -3.52 -5.42 -6.16
N GLU A 220 -2.82 -6.55 -6.06
CA GLU A 220 -1.78 -6.79 -5.06
C GLU A 220 -0.46 -6.21 -5.57
N ASN A 221 -0.30 -4.90 -5.47
CA ASN A 221 0.89 -4.21 -5.93
C ASN A 221 1.56 -3.42 -4.80
N ALA A 222 2.87 -3.25 -4.92
CA ALA A 222 3.69 -2.40 -4.07
C ALA A 222 4.36 -1.33 -4.93
N ARG A 223 4.31 -0.08 -4.47
CA ARG A 223 4.89 1.06 -5.19
C ARG A 223 6.00 1.67 -4.35
N LEU A 224 7.13 1.89 -4.98
CA LEU A 224 8.30 2.53 -4.39
C LEU A 224 8.75 3.70 -5.25
N SER A 225 9.34 4.70 -4.61
CA SER A 225 10.04 5.78 -5.30
C SER A 225 11.36 6.03 -4.57
N GLY A 226 12.43 6.13 -5.32
CA GLY A 226 13.76 6.40 -4.82
C GLY A 226 14.46 7.49 -5.59
N ILE A 227 15.51 8.05 -5.00
CA ILE A 227 16.41 8.99 -5.66
C ILE A 227 17.79 8.33 -5.70
N TYR A 228 18.35 8.26 -6.90
CA TYR A 228 19.70 7.79 -7.13
C TYR A 228 20.59 8.95 -7.58
N ALA A 229 21.76 9.08 -6.98
CA ALA A 229 22.79 10.05 -7.34
C ALA A 229 23.93 9.33 -8.07
N TYR A 230 24.28 9.82 -9.27
CA TYR A 230 25.36 9.32 -10.13
C TYR A 230 26.49 10.35 -10.19
#